data_ef070eeac4d7f49f352780054976dffa
#
_entry.id   ef070eeac4d7f49f352780054976dffa
#
_cell.length_a   1.000
_cell.length_b   1.000
_cell.length_c   1.000
_cell.angle_alpha   90.00
_cell.angle_beta   90.00
_cell.angle_gamma   90.00
#
_symmetry.space_group_name_H-M   'P 1'
#
loop_
_entity.id
_entity.type
_entity.pdbx_description
1 polymer ?
#
loop_
_entity_poly.entity_id
_entity_poly.type
_entity_poly.pdbx_seq_one_letter_code
_entity_poly.pdbx_strand_id
1 'polypeptide(L)'
;NNIIYSESGTNTPLYVYNTAYFTADYNDIFGSASDPIQTQNGNISFAVYQAGGNGTHSVNIPPLFVTDSTLVPTNPNLDNLGTPVSGLTDDINGTTRSITTPDMGALEFTGADNRLAAGTYTVGSGGDYATLTAVRQALMSQGIAGAVVFKILSGTYTETLSLGTVYGSSATNTITFQSAAANADSVIWENTGSSSNTNYALQLSGTDHVQVKHITFKGDSSSYSRKIVLGGA
;
A
#
# COMPACT_ATOMS: atom_id res chain seq x y z
N ASN A 1 16.47 -14.02 -3.78
CA ASN A 1 15.16 -14.25 -4.42
C ASN A 1 14.06 -14.47 -3.38
N ASN A 2 13.84 -13.52 -2.48
CA ASN A 2 12.78 -13.66 -1.49
C ASN A 2 11.77 -12.53 -1.63
N ILE A 3 10.53 -12.78 -1.21
CA ILE A 3 9.56 -11.73 -0.90
C ILE A 3 9.45 -11.65 0.63
N ILE A 4 9.77 -10.48 1.17
CA ILE A 4 9.75 -10.17 2.60
C ILE A 4 8.71 -9.06 2.76
N TYR A 5 7.55 -9.39 3.34
CA TYR A 5 6.37 -8.56 3.29
C TYR A 5 5.77 -8.28 4.67
N SER A 6 5.28 -7.06 4.87
CA SER A 6 4.53 -6.66 6.05
C SER A 6 3.39 -5.71 5.68
N GLU A 7 2.15 -6.06 6.05
CA GLU A 7 0.96 -5.23 5.84
C GLU A 7 0.78 -4.12 6.88
N SER A 8 1.37 -4.27 8.04
CA SER A 8 1.18 -3.31 9.13
C SER A 8 2.00 -2.05 8.91
N GLY A 9 1.37 -0.88 8.87
CA GLY A 9 2.02 0.41 8.63
C GLY A 9 3.05 0.86 9.69
N THR A 10 3.26 0.07 10.74
CA THR A 10 4.25 0.33 11.79
C THR A 10 5.36 -0.72 11.86
N ASN A 11 5.21 -1.83 11.14
CA ASN A 11 6.16 -2.92 11.18
C ASN A 11 7.14 -2.83 10.01
N THR A 12 8.41 -2.98 10.34
CA THR A 12 9.48 -3.12 9.35
C THR A 12 9.66 -4.59 9.02
N PRO A 13 9.56 -4.99 7.75
CA PRO A 13 9.65 -6.40 7.34
C PRO A 13 11.07 -6.97 7.52
N LEU A 14 12.09 -6.14 7.51
CA LEU A 14 13.48 -6.58 7.61
C LEU A 14 14.21 -5.84 8.73
N TYR A 15 14.84 -6.59 9.64
CA TYR A 15 15.78 -6.05 10.61
C TYR A 15 17.21 -6.49 10.29
N VAL A 16 18.10 -5.52 10.08
CA VAL A 16 19.53 -5.75 9.84
C VAL A 16 20.34 -5.05 10.93
N TYR A 17 20.94 -5.83 11.83
CA TYR A 17 21.69 -5.27 12.96
C TYR A 17 22.83 -4.36 12.48
N ASN A 18 23.61 -4.83 11.49
CA ASN A 18 24.72 -4.08 10.93
C ASN A 18 24.80 -4.30 9.42
N THR A 19 24.51 -3.27 8.66
CA THR A 19 24.49 -3.30 7.20
C THR A 19 25.88 -3.53 6.57
N ALA A 20 26.97 -3.23 7.29
CA ALA A 20 28.34 -3.41 6.79
C ALA A 20 28.73 -4.89 6.62
N TYR A 21 28.08 -5.80 7.32
CA TYR A 21 28.35 -7.24 7.27
C TYR A 21 27.20 -8.07 6.67
N PHE A 22 26.23 -7.39 6.09
CA PHE A 22 25.07 -8.02 5.49
C PHE A 22 25.08 -7.76 3.98
N THR A 23 24.98 -8.82 3.23
CA THR A 23 24.77 -8.75 1.77
C THR A 23 23.53 -9.52 1.40
N ALA A 24 22.61 -8.88 0.71
CA ALA A 24 21.44 -9.51 0.14
C ALA A 24 21.09 -8.81 -1.16
N ASP A 25 20.67 -9.59 -2.14
CA ASP A 25 20.27 -9.06 -3.44
C ASP A 25 19.13 -9.89 -4.03
N TYR A 26 18.46 -9.36 -5.04
CA TYR A 26 17.30 -9.97 -5.69
C TYR A 26 16.18 -10.33 -4.71
N ASN A 27 15.83 -9.42 -3.80
CA ASN A 27 14.70 -9.59 -2.89
C ASN A 27 13.70 -8.47 -3.07
N ASP A 28 12.44 -8.80 -2.96
CA ASP A 28 11.41 -7.80 -2.70
C ASP A 28 11.26 -7.61 -1.20
N ILE A 29 11.49 -6.38 -0.73
CA ILE A 29 11.39 -6.02 0.69
C ILE A 29 10.32 -4.94 0.81
N PHE A 30 9.07 -5.36 0.96
CA PHE A 30 7.95 -4.44 1.02
C PHE A 30 7.35 -4.34 2.41
N GLY A 31 7.25 -3.12 2.89
CA GLY A 31 6.46 -2.75 4.05
C GLY A 31 5.64 -1.51 3.75
N SER A 32 4.46 -1.39 4.34
CA SER A 32 3.61 -0.21 4.20
C SER A 32 4.16 1.04 4.89
N ALA A 33 5.25 0.92 5.66
CA ALA A 33 6.00 2.06 6.20
C ALA A 33 6.95 2.65 5.16
N SER A 34 7.22 3.96 5.23
CA SER A 34 8.20 4.65 4.38
C SER A 34 9.62 4.09 4.53
N ASP A 35 9.93 3.58 5.71
CA ASP A 35 11.23 3.05 6.08
C ASP A 35 11.12 1.55 6.42
N PRO A 36 11.12 0.67 5.40
CA PRO A 36 10.82 -0.76 5.56
C PRO A 36 11.97 -1.56 6.19
N ILE A 37 13.11 -0.95 6.46
CA ILE A 37 14.27 -1.66 6.98
C ILE A 37 14.67 -1.04 8.33
N GLN A 38 14.71 -1.88 9.35
CA GLN A 38 15.19 -1.50 10.67
C GLN A 38 16.65 -1.87 10.86
N THR A 39 17.43 -0.95 11.44
CA THR A 39 18.82 -1.18 11.84
C THR A 39 18.99 -0.90 13.33
N GLN A 40 20.16 -1.19 13.88
CA GLN A 40 20.50 -0.79 15.26
C GLN A 40 20.42 0.74 15.50
N ASN A 41 20.51 1.55 14.43
CA ASN A 41 20.51 3.01 14.50
C ASN A 41 19.14 3.61 14.15
N GLY A 42 18.11 2.80 13.98
CA GLY A 42 16.76 3.21 13.61
C GLY A 42 16.34 2.68 12.24
N ASN A 43 15.17 3.11 11.80
CA ASN A 43 14.63 2.71 10.51
C ASN A 43 15.27 3.51 9.37
N ILE A 44 15.47 2.86 8.24
CA ILE A 44 16.00 3.47 7.02
C ILE A 44 15.11 3.17 5.83
N SER A 45 15.06 4.10 4.90
CA SER A 45 14.36 3.90 3.64
C SER A 45 15.04 2.85 2.76
N PHE A 46 14.29 2.27 1.85
CA PHE A 46 14.83 1.32 0.87
C PHE A 46 15.96 1.94 0.03
N ALA A 47 15.83 3.22 -0.34
CA ALA A 47 16.87 3.95 -1.08
C ALA A 47 18.18 4.08 -0.28
N VAL A 48 18.11 4.34 1.04
CA VAL A 48 19.29 4.38 1.90
C VAL A 48 19.94 3.01 2.03
N TYR A 49 19.14 1.94 2.11
CA TYR A 49 19.64 0.57 2.13
C TYR A 49 20.41 0.24 0.85
N GLN A 50 19.91 0.59 -0.33
CA GLN A 50 20.58 0.38 -1.62
C GLN A 50 21.84 1.24 -1.76
N ALA A 51 21.80 2.50 -1.32
CA ALA A 51 22.99 3.37 -1.33
C ALA A 51 24.12 2.85 -0.46
N GLY A 52 23.81 2.04 0.55
CA GLY A 52 24.78 1.32 1.39
C GLY A 52 25.42 0.09 0.72
N GLY A 53 25.13 -0.18 -0.55
CA GLY A 53 25.68 -1.31 -1.32
C GLY A 53 24.92 -2.62 -1.15
N ASN A 54 23.74 -2.58 -0.55
CA ASN A 54 22.88 -3.75 -0.36
C ASN A 54 21.71 -3.72 -1.34
N GLY A 55 21.31 -4.91 -1.82
CA GLY A 55 20.08 -5.04 -2.60
C GLY A 55 20.07 -4.25 -3.91
N THR A 56 21.16 -4.24 -4.67
CA THR A 56 21.25 -3.50 -5.94
C THR A 56 20.13 -3.90 -6.93
N HIS A 57 19.78 -5.19 -6.98
CA HIS A 57 18.69 -5.73 -7.80
C HIS A 57 17.44 -6.04 -6.96
N SER A 58 17.44 -5.70 -5.68
CA SER A 58 16.25 -5.82 -4.82
C SER A 58 15.28 -4.69 -5.09
N VAL A 59 14.01 -4.91 -4.79
CA VAL A 59 12.93 -3.97 -5.01
C VAL A 59 12.11 -3.75 -3.74
N ASN A 60 11.30 -2.70 -3.74
CA ASN A 60 10.30 -2.43 -2.72
C ASN A 60 8.97 -2.23 -3.46
N ILE A 61 8.31 -3.32 -3.78
CA ILE A 61 7.10 -3.35 -4.60
C ILE A 61 6.04 -4.19 -3.86
N PRO A 62 4.79 -3.70 -3.68
CA PRO A 62 3.76 -4.52 -3.05
C PRO A 62 3.50 -5.78 -3.88
N PRO A 63 3.60 -6.97 -3.29
CA PRO A 63 3.39 -8.21 -4.03
C PRO A 63 1.95 -8.41 -4.51
N LEU A 64 0.97 -7.71 -3.91
CA LEU A 64 -0.45 -7.80 -4.27
C LEU A 64 -0.92 -9.27 -4.29
N PHE A 65 -0.73 -9.97 -3.19
CA PHE A 65 -1.10 -11.39 -3.10
C PHE A 65 -2.57 -11.63 -3.38
N VAL A 66 -2.87 -12.72 -4.08
CA VAL A 66 -4.27 -13.16 -4.36
C VAL A 66 -5.04 -13.32 -3.05
N THR A 67 -4.44 -13.97 -2.07
CA THR A 67 -4.96 -14.13 -0.71
C THR A 67 -3.81 -14.21 0.29
N ASP A 68 -4.08 -13.94 1.56
CA ASP A 68 -3.10 -14.05 2.65
C ASP A 68 -2.64 -15.48 2.91
N SER A 69 -3.31 -16.48 2.35
CA SER A 69 -2.99 -17.88 2.52
C SER A 69 -2.28 -18.52 1.34
N THR A 70 -2.53 -18.07 0.12
CA THR A 70 -1.89 -18.64 -1.08
C THR A 70 -0.58 -17.96 -1.42
N LEU A 71 -0.40 -16.70 -1.01
CA LEU A 71 0.81 -15.89 -1.22
C LEU A 71 1.31 -15.88 -2.68
N VAL A 72 0.37 -16.00 -3.62
CA VAL A 72 0.67 -15.85 -5.06
C VAL A 72 0.74 -14.36 -5.39
N PRO A 73 1.91 -13.83 -5.79
CA PRO A 73 2.02 -12.45 -6.21
C PRO A 73 1.22 -12.21 -7.49
N THR A 74 0.68 -11.03 -7.65
CA THR A 74 -0.04 -10.64 -8.87
C THR A 74 0.49 -9.35 -9.49
N ASN A 75 1.42 -8.66 -8.80
CA ASN A 75 1.97 -7.43 -9.31
C ASN A 75 2.92 -7.72 -10.50
N PRO A 76 2.59 -7.25 -11.71
CA PRO A 76 3.39 -7.51 -12.91
C PRO A 76 4.81 -6.94 -12.83
N ASN A 77 5.04 -5.97 -11.93
CA ASN A 77 6.37 -5.41 -11.76
C ASN A 77 7.31 -6.28 -10.90
N LEU A 78 6.82 -7.42 -10.40
CA LEU A 78 7.63 -8.44 -9.71
C LEU A 78 7.93 -9.66 -10.60
N ASP A 79 7.27 -9.75 -11.75
CA ASP A 79 7.46 -10.82 -12.72
C ASP A 79 8.87 -10.74 -13.32
N ASN A 80 9.58 -11.87 -13.38
CA ASN A 80 10.90 -12.01 -14.00
C ASN A 80 12.05 -11.17 -13.37
N LEU A 81 11.98 -10.82 -12.08
CA LEU A 81 12.99 -10.00 -11.41
C LEU A 81 14.03 -10.78 -10.58
N GLY A 82 13.90 -12.08 -10.46
CA GLY A 82 14.85 -12.89 -9.70
C GLY A 82 16.12 -13.24 -10.49
N THR A 83 17.00 -13.96 -9.82
CA THR A 83 18.22 -14.51 -10.44
C THR A 83 18.21 -16.04 -10.35
N PRO A 84 18.69 -16.77 -11.37
CA PRO A 84 18.73 -18.23 -11.32
C PRO A 84 19.58 -18.76 -10.16
N VAL A 85 19.06 -19.78 -9.49
CA VAL A 85 19.77 -20.49 -8.43
C VAL A 85 20.13 -21.87 -8.95
N SER A 86 21.42 -22.19 -8.93
CA SER A 86 21.92 -23.47 -9.45
C SER A 86 21.25 -24.66 -8.74
N GLY A 87 20.67 -25.55 -9.53
CA GLY A 87 19.98 -26.75 -9.03
C GLY A 87 18.52 -26.52 -8.62
N LEU A 88 18.01 -25.31 -8.67
CA LEU A 88 16.60 -24.99 -8.44
C LEU A 88 15.90 -24.78 -9.78
N THR A 89 15.29 -25.85 -10.30
CA THR A 89 14.64 -25.86 -11.63
C THR A 89 13.16 -25.61 -11.59
N ASP A 90 12.53 -25.85 -10.45
CA ASP A 90 11.08 -25.76 -10.31
C ASP A 90 10.70 -24.93 -9.07
N ASP A 91 9.53 -24.35 -9.10
CA ASP A 91 8.94 -23.67 -7.96
C ASP A 91 8.31 -24.68 -6.95
N ILE A 92 7.72 -24.16 -5.86
CA ILE A 92 7.13 -25.03 -4.84
C ILE A 92 5.92 -25.85 -5.34
N ASN A 93 5.30 -25.44 -6.43
CA ASN A 93 4.16 -26.11 -7.07
C ASN A 93 4.59 -27.02 -8.23
N GLY A 94 5.89 -27.10 -8.54
CA GLY A 94 6.45 -27.86 -9.64
C GLY A 94 6.35 -27.13 -10.99
N THR A 95 6.12 -25.82 -11.00
CA THR A 95 6.20 -25.00 -12.21
C THR A 95 7.67 -24.76 -12.52
N THR A 96 8.09 -25.01 -13.77
CA THR A 96 9.50 -24.81 -14.17
C THR A 96 9.89 -23.34 -14.08
N ARG A 97 10.96 -23.07 -13.37
CA ARG A 97 11.53 -21.72 -13.22
C ARG A 97 12.27 -21.27 -14.47
N SER A 98 12.18 -19.97 -14.75
CA SER A 98 13.01 -19.36 -15.80
C SER A 98 14.50 -19.58 -15.50
N ILE A 99 15.24 -20.02 -16.51
CA ILE A 99 16.70 -20.23 -16.42
C ILE A 99 17.51 -18.94 -16.51
N THR A 100 16.87 -17.82 -16.80
CA THR A 100 17.50 -16.51 -16.95
C THR A 100 16.95 -15.48 -15.98
N THR A 101 15.64 -15.42 -15.84
CA THR A 101 14.92 -14.42 -15.03
C THR A 101 13.76 -15.08 -14.29
N PRO A 102 14.03 -15.95 -13.29
CA PRO A 102 12.98 -16.51 -12.46
C PRO A 102 12.31 -15.39 -11.62
N ASP A 103 11.15 -15.68 -11.09
CA ASP A 103 10.49 -14.76 -10.18
C ASP A 103 11.14 -14.74 -8.80
N MET A 104 10.98 -13.62 -8.10
CA MET A 104 11.31 -13.57 -6.68
C MET A 104 10.24 -14.34 -5.88
N GLY A 105 10.66 -14.99 -4.80
CA GLY A 105 9.78 -15.78 -3.96
C GLY A 105 9.75 -17.26 -4.30
N ALA A 106 8.75 -17.95 -3.76
CA ALA A 106 8.60 -19.40 -3.84
C ALA A 106 7.89 -19.89 -5.10
N LEU A 107 7.27 -19.01 -5.85
CA LEU A 107 6.41 -19.30 -7.00
C LEU A 107 6.91 -18.63 -8.28
N GLU A 108 6.74 -19.31 -9.40
CA GLU A 108 6.72 -18.68 -10.73
C GLU A 108 5.27 -18.25 -11.02
N PHE A 109 5.10 -17.01 -11.43
CA PHE A 109 3.79 -16.44 -11.70
C PHE A 109 3.84 -15.55 -12.95
N THR A 110 2.69 -15.28 -13.52
CA THR A 110 2.56 -14.24 -14.55
C THR A 110 1.78 -13.09 -13.93
N GLY A 111 2.43 -11.96 -13.79
CA GLY A 111 1.82 -10.79 -13.20
C GLY A 111 0.65 -10.29 -14.04
N ALA A 112 -0.55 -10.25 -13.46
CA ALA A 112 -1.71 -9.57 -14.05
C ALA A 112 -1.88 -8.21 -13.39
N ASP A 113 -2.04 -7.15 -14.18
CA ASP A 113 -2.27 -5.81 -13.63
C ASP A 113 -3.68 -5.73 -13.02
N ASN A 114 -3.79 -5.91 -11.71
CA ASN A 114 -5.05 -5.76 -10.96
C ASN A 114 -5.15 -4.40 -10.27
N ARG A 115 -4.25 -3.46 -10.55
CA ARG A 115 -4.35 -2.11 -9.99
C ARG A 115 -5.66 -1.47 -10.43
N LEU A 116 -6.21 -0.60 -9.59
CA LEU A 116 -7.37 0.19 -9.94
C LEU A 116 -7.08 1.00 -11.20
N ALA A 117 -7.85 0.78 -12.24
CA ALA A 117 -7.73 1.54 -13.48
C ALA A 117 -8.01 3.03 -13.24
N ALA A 118 -7.45 3.89 -14.08
CA ALA A 118 -7.82 5.30 -14.06
C ALA A 118 -9.34 5.45 -14.27
N GLY A 119 -10.00 6.24 -13.43
CA GLY A 119 -11.45 6.38 -13.55
C GLY A 119 -12.15 6.95 -12.33
N THR A 120 -13.46 6.90 -12.39
CA THR A 120 -14.34 7.35 -11.32
C THR A 120 -15.09 6.17 -10.74
N TYR A 121 -15.08 6.06 -9.43
CA TYR A 121 -15.72 5.02 -8.64
C TYR A 121 -16.70 5.67 -7.66
N THR A 122 -17.88 5.09 -7.51
CA THR A 122 -18.90 5.55 -6.56
C THR A 122 -18.73 4.86 -5.20
N VAL A 123 -18.91 5.61 -4.11
CA VAL A 123 -18.76 5.12 -2.73
C VAL A 123 -20.04 5.37 -1.95
N GLY A 124 -20.54 4.35 -1.30
CA GLY A 124 -21.78 4.36 -0.53
C GLY A 124 -22.73 3.24 -0.94
N SER A 125 -23.89 3.17 -0.32
CA SER A 125 -24.85 2.10 -0.61
C SER A 125 -25.26 2.10 -2.08
N GLY A 126 -25.04 0.96 -2.74
CA GLY A 126 -25.31 0.80 -4.18
C GLY A 126 -24.20 1.34 -5.11
N GLY A 127 -23.11 1.87 -4.59
CA GLY A 127 -21.94 2.27 -5.36
C GLY A 127 -20.99 1.10 -5.67
N ASP A 128 -19.92 1.40 -6.40
CA ASP A 128 -18.85 0.43 -6.69
C ASP A 128 -18.19 -0.07 -5.41
N TYR A 129 -18.10 0.78 -4.41
CA TYR A 129 -17.64 0.45 -3.05
C TYR A 129 -18.75 0.80 -2.06
N ALA A 130 -19.19 -0.17 -1.29
CA ALA A 130 -20.25 0.05 -0.30
C ALA A 130 -19.82 0.98 0.86
N THR A 131 -18.51 1.04 1.17
CA THR A 131 -17.93 1.74 2.32
C THR A 131 -16.59 2.39 1.99
N LEU A 132 -16.16 3.36 2.78
CA LEU A 132 -14.81 3.92 2.70
C LEU A 132 -13.75 2.89 3.11
N THR A 133 -14.08 1.98 4.02
CA THR A 133 -13.21 0.86 4.38
C THR A 133 -12.91 -0.05 3.18
N ALA A 134 -13.92 -0.33 2.35
CA ALA A 134 -13.71 -1.10 1.10
C ALA A 134 -12.81 -0.37 0.10
N VAL A 135 -12.94 0.97 -0.01
CA VAL A 135 -12.01 1.79 -0.82
C VAL A 135 -10.58 1.67 -0.29
N ARG A 136 -10.41 1.78 1.03
CA ARG A 136 -9.10 1.61 1.65
C ARG A 136 -8.48 0.26 1.32
N GLN A 137 -9.25 -0.82 1.47
CA GLN A 137 -8.78 -2.17 1.17
C GLN A 137 -8.32 -2.27 -0.29
N ALA A 138 -9.11 -1.77 -1.24
CA ALA A 138 -8.74 -1.77 -2.65
C ALA A 138 -7.45 -0.96 -2.91
N LEU A 139 -7.35 0.26 -2.39
CA LEU A 139 -6.16 1.10 -2.54
C LEU A 139 -4.91 0.44 -1.96
N MET A 140 -5.01 -0.18 -0.78
CA MET A 140 -3.87 -0.77 -0.10
C MET A 140 -3.46 -2.13 -0.69
N SER A 141 -4.41 -2.92 -1.20
CA SER A 141 -4.13 -4.24 -1.76
C SER A 141 -3.82 -4.24 -3.25
N GLN A 142 -4.34 -3.28 -4.01
CA GLN A 142 -4.18 -3.24 -5.47
C GLN A 142 -3.30 -2.08 -5.93
N GLY A 143 -3.30 -0.96 -5.20
CA GLY A 143 -2.73 0.28 -5.70
C GLY A 143 -3.54 0.86 -6.86
N ILE A 144 -2.95 1.79 -7.62
CA ILE A 144 -3.61 2.46 -8.75
C ILE A 144 -2.74 2.42 -10.01
N ALA A 145 -3.36 2.22 -11.18
CA ALA A 145 -2.70 2.27 -12.49
C ALA A 145 -2.80 3.65 -13.15
N GLY A 146 -3.60 4.55 -12.59
CA GLY A 146 -3.79 5.91 -13.08
C GLY A 146 -4.56 6.75 -12.06
N ALA A 147 -4.94 7.97 -12.41
CA ALA A 147 -5.69 8.84 -11.51
C ALA A 147 -7.08 8.26 -11.20
N VAL A 148 -7.45 8.18 -9.92
CA VAL A 148 -8.73 7.65 -9.45
C VAL A 148 -9.52 8.71 -8.69
N VAL A 149 -10.83 8.73 -8.91
CA VAL A 149 -11.75 9.65 -8.26
C VAL A 149 -12.85 8.85 -7.56
N PHE A 150 -12.90 8.91 -6.25
CA PHE A 150 -13.95 8.31 -5.43
C PHE A 150 -15.07 9.33 -5.18
N LYS A 151 -16.20 9.15 -5.87
CA LYS A 151 -17.42 9.94 -5.74
C LYS A 151 -18.26 9.41 -4.58
N ILE A 152 -18.19 10.09 -3.44
CA ILE A 152 -18.90 9.69 -2.23
C ILE A 152 -20.35 10.16 -2.34
N LEU A 153 -21.29 9.22 -2.25
CA LEU A 153 -22.71 9.49 -2.26
C LEU A 153 -23.12 10.27 -1.01
N SER A 154 -24.24 11.00 -1.12
CA SER A 154 -24.74 11.82 0.02
C SER A 154 -25.01 10.96 1.25
N GLY A 155 -24.54 11.41 2.40
CA GLY A 155 -24.70 10.68 3.66
C GLY A 155 -23.67 11.08 4.73
N THR A 156 -23.81 10.44 5.90
CA THR A 156 -22.85 10.53 7.00
C THR A 156 -22.02 9.25 7.06
N TYR A 157 -20.71 9.41 7.07
CA TYR A 157 -19.71 8.33 7.10
C TYR A 157 -18.93 8.44 8.41
N THR A 158 -18.99 7.40 9.22
CA THR A 158 -18.34 7.36 10.55
C THR A 158 -17.09 6.47 10.56
N GLU A 159 -16.68 6.01 9.40
CA GLU A 159 -15.52 5.14 9.24
C GLU A 159 -14.21 5.92 9.37
N THR A 160 -13.28 5.39 10.14
CA THR A 160 -11.90 5.87 10.17
C THR A 160 -11.10 5.29 8.99
N LEU A 161 -10.47 6.16 8.21
CA LEU A 161 -9.65 5.77 7.09
C LEU A 161 -8.19 6.13 7.35
N SER A 162 -7.31 5.12 7.42
CA SER A 162 -5.86 5.31 7.46
C SER A 162 -5.25 4.77 6.18
N LEU A 163 -4.61 5.64 5.42
CA LEU A 163 -3.88 5.28 4.20
C LEU A 163 -2.37 5.36 4.45
N GLY A 164 -1.69 4.27 4.16
CA GLY A 164 -0.25 4.22 3.98
C GLY A 164 0.13 4.55 2.54
N THR A 165 1.36 4.27 2.12
CA THR A 165 1.79 4.44 0.73
C THR A 165 0.91 3.62 -0.19
N VAL A 166 0.28 4.27 -1.17
CA VAL A 166 -0.51 3.61 -2.21
C VAL A 166 0.36 3.41 -3.44
N TYR A 167 0.56 2.16 -3.80
CA TYR A 167 1.36 1.81 -4.99
C TYR A 167 0.79 2.43 -6.27
N GLY A 168 1.66 3.04 -7.07
CA GLY A 168 1.29 3.70 -8.32
C GLY A 168 0.80 5.14 -8.19
N SER A 169 0.64 5.67 -6.94
CA SER A 169 0.33 7.08 -6.74
C SER A 169 1.50 7.98 -7.16
N SER A 170 1.19 9.09 -7.80
CA SER A 170 2.16 10.06 -8.28
C SER A 170 1.51 11.41 -8.54
N ALA A 171 2.28 12.41 -8.94
CA ALA A 171 1.76 13.74 -9.33
C ALA A 171 0.74 13.66 -10.50
N THR A 172 0.82 12.63 -11.35
CA THR A 172 -0.13 12.38 -12.44
C THR A 172 -1.22 11.39 -12.05
N ASN A 173 -0.89 10.41 -11.23
CA ASN A 173 -1.81 9.38 -10.74
C ASN A 173 -2.30 9.76 -9.35
N THR A 174 -3.23 10.68 -9.27
CA THR A 174 -3.74 11.19 -7.99
C THR A 174 -4.92 10.38 -7.48
N ILE A 175 -5.12 10.42 -6.16
CA ILE A 175 -6.28 9.83 -5.47
C ILE A 175 -7.17 10.98 -5.02
N THR A 176 -8.40 11.03 -5.52
CA THR A 176 -9.34 12.09 -5.14
C THR A 176 -10.56 11.51 -4.42
N PHE A 177 -10.83 11.97 -3.22
CA PHE A 177 -12.09 11.76 -2.52
C PHE A 177 -12.97 13.01 -2.68
N GLN A 178 -14.18 12.86 -3.22
CA GLN A 178 -15.07 14.02 -3.36
C GLN A 178 -16.54 13.64 -3.26
N SER A 179 -17.36 14.60 -2.82
CA SER A 179 -18.81 14.46 -2.88
C SER A 179 -19.29 14.23 -4.31
N ALA A 180 -20.15 13.24 -4.53
CA ALA A 180 -20.79 12.98 -5.81
C ALA A 180 -21.66 14.17 -6.25
N ALA A 181 -22.29 14.88 -5.31
CA ALA A 181 -23.11 16.06 -5.55
C ALA A 181 -22.30 17.36 -5.74
N ALA A 182 -20.96 17.30 -5.63
CA ALA A 182 -20.08 18.47 -5.59
C ALA A 182 -20.50 19.53 -4.55
N ASN A 183 -21.12 19.10 -3.46
CA ASN A 183 -21.58 19.93 -2.35
C ASN A 183 -21.04 19.36 -1.04
N ALA A 184 -20.39 20.20 -0.23
CA ALA A 184 -19.78 19.80 1.03
C ALA A 184 -20.81 19.37 2.09
N ASP A 185 -22.00 19.93 2.04
CA ASP A 185 -23.07 19.61 3.00
C ASP A 185 -23.73 18.25 2.74
N SER A 186 -23.50 17.67 1.56
CA SER A 186 -24.09 16.39 1.19
C SER A 186 -23.29 15.19 1.70
N VAL A 187 -22.01 15.37 2.03
CA VAL A 187 -21.13 14.32 2.57
C VAL A 187 -20.51 14.80 3.87
N ILE A 188 -20.89 14.16 4.95
CA ILE A 188 -20.34 14.41 6.28
C ILE A 188 -19.46 13.23 6.65
N TRP A 189 -18.16 13.47 6.80
CA TRP A 189 -17.21 12.46 7.28
C TRP A 189 -16.90 12.74 8.74
N GLU A 190 -17.48 11.95 9.62
CA GLU A 190 -17.50 12.19 11.05
C GLU A 190 -16.51 11.30 11.79
N ASN A 191 -15.65 11.90 12.61
CA ASN A 191 -14.84 11.14 13.55
C ASN A 191 -15.65 10.84 14.80
N THR A 192 -15.93 9.56 15.05
CA THR A 192 -16.57 9.03 16.26
C THR A 192 -15.58 8.29 17.16
N GLY A 193 -14.27 8.44 16.92
CA GLY A 193 -13.22 7.75 17.67
C GLY A 193 -13.23 8.07 19.17
N SER A 194 -13.03 7.04 19.99
CA SER A 194 -13.04 7.13 21.44
C SER A 194 -11.67 6.91 22.09
N SER A 195 -10.61 6.80 21.29
CA SER A 195 -9.24 6.55 21.76
C SER A 195 -8.22 7.39 20.98
N SER A 196 -7.01 7.52 21.53
CA SER A 196 -5.90 8.21 20.85
C SER A 196 -5.53 7.56 19.51
N ASN A 197 -5.70 6.25 19.37
CA ASN A 197 -5.29 5.48 18.19
C ASN A 197 -6.31 5.60 17.03
N THR A 198 -7.56 5.95 17.32
CA THR A 198 -8.63 6.12 16.33
C THR A 198 -9.15 7.56 16.26
N ASN A 199 -8.37 8.51 16.74
CA ASN A 199 -8.75 9.92 16.84
C ASN A 199 -8.58 10.66 15.51
N TYR A 200 -9.24 10.19 14.45
CA TYR A 200 -9.27 10.85 13.14
C TYR A 200 -10.42 10.28 12.29
N ALA A 201 -10.89 11.05 11.32
CA ALA A 201 -11.70 10.53 10.23
C ALA A 201 -10.82 10.03 9.09
N LEU A 202 -9.83 10.84 8.68
CA LEU A 202 -8.85 10.49 7.65
C LEU A 202 -7.43 10.67 8.21
N GLN A 203 -6.60 9.65 8.08
CA GLN A 203 -5.16 9.69 8.32
C GLN A 203 -4.40 9.36 7.05
N LEU A 204 -3.43 10.19 6.70
CA LEU A 204 -2.48 9.97 5.62
C LEU A 204 -1.10 9.76 6.24
N SER A 205 -0.57 8.55 6.17
CA SER A 205 0.73 8.16 6.72
C SER A 205 1.63 7.64 5.59
N GLY A 206 2.40 8.52 4.99
CA GLY A 206 3.22 8.21 3.82
C GLY A 206 2.43 8.08 2.51
N THR A 207 1.17 8.55 2.47
CA THR A 207 0.38 8.61 1.24
C THR A 207 0.52 9.99 0.65
N ASP A 208 1.04 10.06 -0.55
CA ASP A 208 1.16 11.28 -1.32
C ASP A 208 0.05 11.44 -2.37
N HIS A 209 -0.07 12.63 -2.93
CA HIS A 209 -0.95 12.94 -4.07
C HIS A 209 -2.45 12.66 -3.82
N VAL A 210 -2.90 12.83 -2.57
CA VAL A 210 -4.33 12.71 -2.18
C VAL A 210 -5.00 14.07 -2.23
N GLN A 211 -6.18 14.13 -2.81
CA GLN A 211 -7.04 15.30 -2.85
C GLN A 211 -8.37 15.00 -2.16
N VAL A 212 -8.88 15.95 -1.40
CA VAL A 212 -10.21 15.87 -0.79
C VAL A 212 -11.01 17.10 -1.20
N LYS A 213 -12.21 16.89 -1.77
CA LYS A 213 -13.03 17.98 -2.35
C LYS A 213 -14.49 17.86 -1.91
N HIS A 214 -15.09 18.97 -1.52
CA HIS A 214 -16.51 19.07 -1.21
C HIS A 214 -16.98 18.02 -0.18
N ILE A 215 -16.25 17.89 0.93
CA ILE A 215 -16.56 16.99 2.05
C ILE A 215 -16.48 17.80 3.34
N THR A 216 -17.51 17.67 4.18
CA THR A 216 -17.49 18.22 5.53
C THR A 216 -16.92 17.21 6.51
N PHE A 217 -15.83 17.56 7.17
CA PHE A 217 -15.27 16.78 8.26
C PHE A 217 -15.85 17.25 9.60
N LYS A 218 -16.42 16.33 10.34
CA LYS A 218 -17.00 16.59 11.65
C LYS A 218 -16.36 15.71 12.72
N GLY A 219 -16.27 16.19 13.94
CA GLY A 219 -15.89 15.43 15.12
C GLY A 219 -16.80 15.83 16.26
N ASP A 220 -17.31 14.86 16.97
CA ASP A 220 -18.34 15.03 18.01
C ASP A 220 -17.78 14.99 19.43
N SER A 221 -16.53 14.59 19.62
CA SER A 221 -15.89 14.45 20.92
C SER A 221 -15.02 15.66 21.26
N SER A 222 -15.08 16.10 22.53
CA SER A 222 -14.20 17.14 23.05
C SER A 222 -12.75 16.66 23.23
N SER A 223 -12.51 15.35 23.38
CA SER A 223 -11.21 14.76 23.65
C SER A 223 -10.56 14.10 22.44
N TYR A 224 -11.37 13.54 21.53
CA TYR A 224 -10.91 12.81 20.36
C TYR A 224 -11.61 13.33 19.10
N SER A 225 -11.26 14.54 18.67
CA SER A 225 -11.99 15.25 17.62
C SER A 225 -11.14 15.66 16.41
N ARG A 226 -9.99 15.04 16.22
CA ARG A 226 -9.18 15.28 15.02
C ARG A 226 -9.96 14.83 13.79
N LYS A 227 -9.91 15.62 12.75
CA LYS A 227 -10.60 15.32 11.49
C LYS A 227 -9.65 14.65 10.52
N ILE A 228 -8.53 15.30 10.25
CA ILE A 228 -7.49 14.81 9.35
C ILE A 228 -6.17 14.77 10.12
N VAL A 229 -5.43 13.70 9.96
CA VAL A 229 -4.07 13.54 10.49
C VAL A 229 -3.14 13.32 9.32
N LEU A 230 -2.09 14.13 9.24
CA LEU A 230 -0.99 13.95 8.30
C LEU A 230 0.22 13.50 9.10
N GLY A 231 0.76 12.36 8.79
CA GLY A 231 1.89 11.77 9.48
C GLY A 231 2.84 11.09 8.51
N GLY A 232 4.14 11.26 8.76
CA GLY A 232 5.20 10.55 8.06
C GLY A 232 5.25 10.80 6.56
N ALA A 233 6.00 11.78 6.14
CA ALA A 233 6.56 11.84 4.80
C ALA A 233 7.96 11.22 4.85
#